data_8931741827041534670e7f7b0b694e38
#
_entry.id   8931741827041534670e7f7b0b694e38
#
_cell.length_a   1.000
_cell.length_b   1.000
_cell.length_c   1.000
_cell.angle_alpha   90.00
_cell.angle_beta   90.00
_cell.angle_gamma   90.00
#
_symmetry.space_group_name_H-M   'P 1'
#
loop_
_entity.id
_entity.type
_entity.pdbx_description
1 polymer ?
#
loop_
_entity_poly.entity_id
_entity_poly.type
_entity_poly.pdbx_seq_one_letter_code
_entity_poly.pdbx_strand_id
1 'polypeptide(L)'
;MKIGAKRNYWLLSAFFFFYFFTWSSCMSLFSIWLSQDIQLSGASTGIIFSANAIVALIMQPLYGVISDKIGLKKHILWFITALLVLSGPFFIYIYGPLLKYNILLGAIVGGMFLGAAFQAGCGAVESYIEKIGRKCDFEYGKSRMWGSLGWAAATFFAGQLFNINPNINFWLASGSALCLVLILLMTKVDLTGSSDITTQEPIKMKDVFGLLKLKKFWFFVMYVFGVVCFYSVYDQQFPTYYASLFSDISKGNQLYGYLNSFQVFLEAGMMFAAPFIVNKIGAKKSLLLAGFIMATRIIGSGLAFEPIGISCMKLLHALELPIMLIAIFKYLAQHFDNRLSSTLYLVGFQFSSAIAAAFLSPVFGSLYDTIGFSHVYFIIGGIVLTFNIISCFTLTKDVKEEVQMNRQAKAS
;
A
#
# COMPACT_ATOMS: atom_id res chain seq x y z
N MET A 1 3.53 -14.96 27.48
CA MET A 1 4.63 -14.06 27.00
C MET A 1 5.52 -13.68 28.18
N LYS A 2 6.85 -13.85 28.04
CA LYS A 2 7.85 -13.35 29.02
C LYS A 2 7.71 -11.81 29.09
N ILE A 3 8.01 -11.21 30.25
CA ILE A 3 7.84 -9.76 30.51
C ILE A 3 8.49 -8.89 29.40
N GLY A 4 9.68 -9.25 28.94
CA GLY A 4 10.38 -8.55 27.85
C GLY A 4 9.68 -8.65 26.49
N ALA A 5 9.03 -9.79 26.18
CA ALA A 5 8.29 -9.99 24.94
C ALA A 5 7.02 -9.12 24.89
N LYS A 6 6.27 -9.01 26.01
CA LYS A 6 5.08 -8.15 26.11
C LYS A 6 5.45 -6.67 25.94
N ARG A 7 6.57 -6.23 26.52
CA ARG A 7 7.06 -4.86 26.35
C ARG A 7 7.43 -4.57 24.90
N ASN A 8 8.16 -5.47 24.24
CA ASN A 8 8.54 -5.30 22.82
C ASN A 8 7.32 -5.30 21.90
N TYR A 9 6.31 -6.14 22.17
CA TYR A 9 5.04 -6.10 21.42
C TYR A 9 4.40 -4.71 21.46
N TRP A 10 4.23 -4.12 22.66
CA TRP A 10 3.60 -2.80 22.77
C TRP A 10 4.44 -1.67 22.19
N LEU A 11 5.77 -1.70 22.37
CA LEU A 11 6.66 -0.71 21.77
C LEU A 11 6.64 -0.76 20.24
N LEU A 12 6.68 -1.96 19.65
CA LEU A 12 6.66 -2.11 18.20
C LEU A 12 5.28 -1.87 17.61
N SER A 13 4.21 -2.16 18.33
CA SER A 13 2.85 -1.76 17.97
C SER A 13 2.68 -0.23 17.97
N ALA A 14 3.21 0.44 18.99
CA ALA A 14 3.26 1.90 19.04
C ALA A 14 4.15 2.47 17.91
N PHE A 15 5.26 1.79 17.56
CA PHE A 15 6.07 2.17 16.41
C PHE A 15 5.27 2.12 15.11
N PHE A 16 4.50 1.04 14.86
CA PHE A 16 3.60 0.98 13.71
C PHE A 16 2.57 2.09 13.71
N PHE A 17 1.93 2.35 14.86
CA PHE A 17 0.95 3.42 14.99
C PHE A 17 1.55 4.77 14.57
N PHE A 18 2.65 5.19 15.17
CA PHE A 18 3.27 6.48 14.88
C PHE A 18 3.93 6.53 13.49
N TYR A 19 4.45 5.44 12.96
CA TYR A 19 4.98 5.36 11.60
C TYR A 19 3.87 5.64 10.57
N PHE A 20 2.75 4.93 10.68
CA PHE A 20 1.63 5.13 9.76
C PHE A 20 0.87 6.43 10.02
N PHE A 21 0.85 6.93 11.24
CA PHE A 21 0.34 8.26 11.56
C PHE A 21 1.17 9.34 10.87
N THR A 22 2.51 9.26 10.95
CA THR A 22 3.43 10.18 10.25
C THR A 22 3.22 10.12 8.73
N TRP A 23 3.13 8.92 8.19
CA TRP A 23 2.92 8.71 6.76
C TRP A 23 1.58 9.28 6.30
N SER A 24 0.51 8.99 6.99
CA SER A 24 -0.84 9.51 6.70
C SER A 24 -0.91 11.02 6.81
N SER A 25 -0.28 11.62 7.83
CA SER A 25 -0.22 13.10 7.96
C SER A 25 0.42 13.78 6.75
N CYS A 26 1.39 13.15 6.10
CA CYS A 26 2.01 13.67 4.88
C CYS A 26 1.22 13.34 3.62
N MET A 27 0.65 12.13 3.51
CA MET A 27 0.25 11.56 2.23
C MET A 27 -1.26 11.41 2.05
N SER A 28 -2.09 11.46 3.10
CA SER A 28 -3.54 11.28 2.97
C SER A 28 -4.21 12.38 2.14
N LEU A 29 -3.74 13.62 2.26
CA LEU A 29 -4.20 14.76 1.47
C LEU A 29 -3.15 15.24 0.45
N PHE A 30 -2.18 14.40 0.10
CA PHE A 30 -1.04 14.80 -0.73
C PHE A 30 -1.46 15.32 -2.11
N SER A 31 -2.38 14.64 -2.80
CA SER A 31 -2.88 15.12 -4.10
C SER A 31 -3.69 16.41 -3.97
N ILE A 32 -4.41 16.61 -2.87
CA ILE A 32 -5.09 17.88 -2.56
C ILE A 32 -4.05 18.99 -2.37
N TRP A 33 -2.98 18.74 -1.62
CA TRP A 33 -1.89 19.68 -1.43
C TRP A 33 -1.20 20.07 -2.74
N LEU A 34 -0.90 19.06 -3.60
CA LEU A 34 -0.32 19.32 -4.91
C LEU A 34 -1.25 20.16 -5.81
N SER A 35 -2.56 19.90 -5.76
CA SER A 35 -3.55 20.63 -6.57
C SER A 35 -3.88 22.01 -6.02
N GLN A 36 -4.13 22.14 -4.71
CA GLN A 36 -4.66 23.39 -4.11
C GLN A 36 -3.56 24.36 -3.67
N ASP A 37 -2.46 23.87 -3.05
CA ASP A 37 -1.39 24.70 -2.51
C ASP A 37 -0.24 24.91 -3.51
N ILE A 38 0.19 23.83 -4.18
CA ILE A 38 1.25 23.89 -5.19
C ILE A 38 0.70 24.26 -6.58
N GLN A 39 -0.59 24.05 -6.82
CA GLN A 39 -1.31 24.35 -8.07
C GLN A 39 -0.82 23.52 -9.28
N LEU A 40 -0.55 22.25 -9.06
CA LEU A 40 -0.15 21.33 -10.12
C LEU A 40 -1.36 20.68 -10.80
N SER A 41 -1.20 20.41 -12.10
CA SER A 41 -2.14 19.62 -12.90
C SER A 41 -2.13 18.13 -12.50
N GLY A 42 -3.13 17.38 -12.96
CA GLY A 42 -3.18 15.94 -12.81
C GLY A 42 -1.99 15.23 -13.45
N ALA A 43 -1.56 15.69 -14.63
CA ALA A 43 -0.37 15.18 -15.32
C ALA A 43 0.90 15.34 -14.47
N SER A 44 1.12 16.54 -13.92
CA SER A 44 2.26 16.84 -13.06
C SER A 44 2.22 16.03 -11.76
N THR A 45 1.06 15.88 -11.17
CA THR A 45 0.81 15.01 -10.01
C THR A 45 1.15 13.55 -10.33
N GLY A 46 0.77 13.07 -11.52
CA GLY A 46 1.12 11.73 -12.01
C GLY A 46 2.63 11.51 -12.13
N ILE A 47 3.38 12.52 -12.63
CA ILE A 47 4.86 12.47 -12.71
C ILE A 47 5.47 12.32 -11.31
N ILE A 48 4.94 13.02 -10.32
CA ILE A 48 5.42 12.92 -8.93
C ILE A 48 5.19 11.52 -8.37
N PHE A 49 4.00 10.94 -8.56
CA PHE A 49 3.73 9.57 -8.11
C PHE A 49 4.58 8.53 -8.86
N SER A 50 4.84 8.76 -10.15
CA SER A 50 5.76 7.95 -10.95
C SER A 50 7.18 7.97 -10.38
N ALA A 51 7.71 9.15 -10.06
CA ALA A 51 9.03 9.30 -9.46
C ALA A 51 9.14 8.58 -8.10
N ASN A 52 8.10 8.71 -7.25
CA ASN A 52 8.02 8.00 -5.98
C ASN A 52 8.08 6.47 -6.18
N ALA A 53 7.34 5.94 -7.17
CA ALA A 53 7.31 4.52 -7.47
C ALA A 53 8.66 4.01 -8.00
N ILE A 54 9.31 4.76 -8.89
CA ILE A 54 10.64 4.41 -9.43
C ILE A 54 11.69 4.35 -8.31
N VAL A 55 11.70 5.34 -7.43
CA VAL A 55 12.66 5.33 -6.30
C VAL A 55 12.36 4.19 -5.34
N ALA A 56 11.09 3.89 -5.06
CA ALA A 56 10.74 2.75 -4.23
C ALA A 56 11.23 1.42 -4.80
N LEU A 57 11.15 1.23 -6.14
CA LEU A 57 11.68 0.05 -6.83
C LEU A 57 13.19 -0.16 -6.59
N ILE A 58 13.95 0.93 -6.46
CA ILE A 58 15.40 0.88 -6.21
C ILE A 58 15.67 0.68 -4.71
N MET A 59 14.95 1.42 -3.86
CA MET A 59 15.22 1.44 -2.42
C MET A 59 14.76 0.18 -1.70
N GLN A 60 13.66 -0.47 -2.14
CA GLN A 60 13.17 -1.71 -1.50
C GLN A 60 14.20 -2.84 -1.51
N PRO A 61 14.83 -3.23 -2.65
CA PRO A 61 15.88 -4.23 -2.66
C PRO A 61 17.11 -3.81 -1.84
N LEU A 62 17.49 -2.53 -1.88
CA LEU A 62 18.60 -2.02 -1.08
C LEU A 62 18.36 -2.21 0.42
N TYR A 63 17.16 -1.85 0.91
CA TYR A 63 16.80 -2.07 2.30
C TYR A 63 16.75 -3.56 2.66
N GLY A 64 16.28 -4.42 1.75
CA GLY A 64 16.31 -5.87 1.92
C GLY A 64 17.74 -6.38 2.15
N VAL A 65 18.67 -6.08 1.21
CA VAL A 65 20.08 -6.50 1.30
C VAL A 65 20.78 -5.96 2.56
N ILE A 66 20.53 -4.68 2.88
CA ILE A 66 21.10 -4.08 4.10
C ILE A 66 20.50 -4.76 5.36
N SER A 67 19.18 -4.97 5.41
CA SER A 67 18.49 -5.63 6.53
C SER A 67 19.03 -7.04 6.77
N ASP A 68 19.33 -7.79 5.72
CA ASP A 68 19.87 -9.14 5.84
C ASP A 68 21.33 -9.12 6.38
N LYS A 69 22.13 -8.14 5.97
CA LYS A 69 23.50 -7.98 6.47
C LYS A 69 23.57 -7.52 7.92
N ILE A 70 22.69 -6.60 8.33
CA ILE A 70 22.72 -6.03 9.70
C ILE A 70 21.87 -6.82 10.70
N GLY A 71 21.03 -7.74 10.22
CA GLY A 71 20.15 -8.59 11.05
C GLY A 71 19.15 -7.76 11.87
N LEU A 72 19.10 -8.00 13.18
CA LEU A 72 18.18 -7.31 14.09
C LEU A 72 18.69 -5.95 14.60
N LYS A 73 19.74 -5.37 14.02
CA LYS A 73 20.22 -4.03 14.38
C LYS A 73 19.26 -2.97 13.84
N LYS A 74 19.05 -1.89 14.59
CA LYS A 74 18.06 -0.85 14.30
C LYS A 74 18.53 0.25 13.32
N HIS A 75 19.66 0.06 12.62
CA HIS A 75 20.24 1.13 11.81
C HIS A 75 19.31 1.67 10.72
N ILE A 76 18.61 0.75 9.99
CA ILE A 76 17.63 1.16 8.96
C ILE A 76 16.47 1.92 9.59
N LEU A 77 15.96 1.46 10.74
CA LEU A 77 14.87 2.13 11.43
C LEU A 77 15.27 3.53 11.89
N TRP A 78 16.50 3.70 12.39
CA TRP A 78 17.04 5.01 12.75
C TRP A 78 17.13 5.93 11.54
N PHE A 79 17.61 5.43 10.39
CA PHE A 79 17.69 6.19 9.16
C PHE A 79 16.29 6.64 8.70
N ILE A 80 15.33 5.71 8.63
CA ILE A 80 13.95 6.02 8.27
C ILE A 80 13.33 7.02 9.25
N THR A 81 13.51 6.83 10.56
CA THR A 81 12.97 7.73 11.59
C THR A 81 13.58 9.13 11.47
N ALA A 82 14.86 9.25 11.16
CA ALA A 82 15.50 10.55 10.92
C ALA A 82 14.87 11.28 9.72
N LEU A 83 14.62 10.57 8.61
CA LEU A 83 13.89 11.15 7.48
C LEU A 83 12.48 11.60 7.90
N LEU A 84 11.76 10.78 8.66
CA LEU A 84 10.40 11.10 9.10
C LEU A 84 10.35 12.33 10.03
N VAL A 85 11.33 12.50 10.93
CA VAL A 85 11.47 13.72 11.76
C VAL A 85 11.67 14.96 10.89
N LEU A 86 12.36 14.80 9.78
CA LEU A 86 12.61 15.91 8.83
C LEU A 86 11.43 16.16 7.87
N SER A 87 10.29 15.44 7.98
CA SER A 87 9.16 15.59 7.05
C SER A 87 8.65 17.03 6.97
N GLY A 88 8.40 17.69 8.10
CA GLY A 88 7.93 19.09 8.13
C GLY A 88 8.88 20.03 7.42
N PRO A 89 10.15 20.14 7.87
CA PRO A 89 11.15 20.98 7.19
C PRO A 89 11.32 20.62 5.71
N PHE A 90 11.31 19.33 5.36
CA PHE A 90 11.46 18.90 3.97
C PHE A 90 10.29 19.37 3.10
N PHE A 91 9.04 19.10 3.49
CA PHE A 91 7.87 19.47 2.70
C PHE A 91 7.74 20.99 2.56
N ILE A 92 7.98 21.75 3.64
CA ILE A 92 7.72 23.19 3.71
C ILE A 92 8.83 23.99 3.05
N TYR A 93 10.11 23.69 3.35
CA TYR A 93 11.24 24.53 2.96
C TYR A 93 12.01 24.01 1.75
N ILE A 94 11.86 22.73 1.39
CA ILE A 94 12.59 22.13 0.27
C ILE A 94 11.63 21.70 -0.83
N TYR A 95 10.70 20.79 -0.52
CA TYR A 95 9.90 20.12 -1.53
C TYR A 95 8.88 21.04 -2.19
N GLY A 96 8.08 21.78 -1.41
CA GLY A 96 7.09 22.73 -1.93
C GLY A 96 7.72 23.80 -2.82
N PRO A 97 8.73 24.56 -2.33
CA PRO A 97 9.44 25.52 -3.17
C PRO A 97 10.07 24.93 -4.42
N LEU A 98 10.65 23.71 -4.32
CA LEU A 98 11.27 23.04 -5.46
C LEU A 98 10.26 22.62 -6.53
N LEU A 99 9.09 22.13 -6.14
CA LEU A 99 7.99 21.81 -7.05
C LEU A 99 7.47 23.07 -7.78
N LYS A 100 7.37 24.20 -7.08
CA LYS A 100 6.98 25.49 -7.69
C LYS A 100 8.05 26.02 -8.65
N TYR A 101 9.33 25.75 -8.40
CA TYR A 101 10.42 26.16 -9.27
C TYR A 101 10.58 25.25 -10.49
N ASN A 102 10.64 23.93 -10.28
CA ASN A 102 10.80 22.93 -11.34
C ASN A 102 10.24 21.59 -10.91
N ILE A 103 9.19 21.14 -11.61
CA ILE A 103 8.46 19.92 -11.29
C ILE A 103 9.34 18.67 -11.35
N LEU A 104 10.24 18.58 -12.36
CA LEU A 104 11.10 17.40 -12.53
C LEU A 104 12.12 17.29 -11.39
N LEU A 105 12.76 18.41 -11.03
CA LEU A 105 13.67 18.44 -9.87
C LEU A 105 12.92 18.12 -8.57
N GLY A 106 11.73 18.70 -8.39
CA GLY A 106 10.88 18.40 -7.26
C GLY A 106 10.48 16.92 -7.22
N ALA A 107 10.09 16.34 -8.35
CA ALA A 107 9.72 14.92 -8.45
C ALA A 107 10.91 14.00 -8.10
N ILE A 108 12.12 14.31 -8.56
CA ILE A 108 13.32 13.51 -8.25
C ILE A 108 13.66 13.62 -6.75
N VAL A 109 13.77 14.82 -6.21
CA VAL A 109 14.14 15.05 -4.81
C VAL A 109 13.04 14.54 -3.86
N GLY A 110 11.76 14.82 -4.20
CA GLY A 110 10.62 14.28 -3.49
C GLY A 110 10.56 12.77 -3.56
N GLY A 111 10.76 12.18 -4.73
CA GLY A 111 10.81 10.74 -4.94
C GLY A 111 11.87 10.06 -4.08
N MET A 112 13.08 10.64 -4.00
CA MET A 112 14.14 10.13 -3.14
C MET A 112 13.73 10.11 -1.67
N PHE A 113 13.12 11.18 -1.18
CA PHE A 113 12.68 11.27 0.20
C PHE A 113 11.46 10.37 0.47
N LEU A 114 10.40 10.50 -0.32
CA LEU A 114 9.13 9.79 -0.11
C LEU A 114 9.28 8.29 -0.38
N GLY A 115 10.02 7.92 -1.43
CA GLY A 115 10.31 6.54 -1.76
C GLY A 115 11.11 5.84 -0.67
N ALA A 116 12.12 6.51 -0.10
CA ALA A 116 12.94 5.95 0.97
C ALA A 116 12.21 5.94 2.33
N ALA A 117 11.57 7.04 2.72
CA ALA A 117 10.96 7.18 4.05
C ALA A 117 9.65 6.39 4.19
N PHE A 118 8.80 6.41 3.17
CA PHE A 118 7.46 5.84 3.24
C PHE A 118 7.32 4.50 2.52
N GLN A 119 7.48 4.44 1.19
CA GLN A 119 7.17 3.22 0.45
C GLN A 119 8.18 2.09 0.72
N ALA A 120 9.47 2.33 0.51
CA ALA A 120 10.49 1.33 0.83
C ALA A 120 10.68 1.19 2.35
N GLY A 121 10.55 2.31 3.08
CA GLY A 121 10.61 2.34 4.54
C GLY A 121 9.58 1.44 5.19
N CYS A 122 8.35 1.38 4.67
CA CYS A 122 7.29 0.51 5.16
C CYS A 122 7.73 -0.96 5.16
N GLY A 123 8.22 -1.46 4.02
CA GLY A 123 8.69 -2.83 3.90
C GLY A 123 9.84 -3.16 4.87
N ALA A 124 10.75 -2.22 5.09
CA ALA A 124 11.85 -2.40 6.03
C ALA A 124 11.36 -2.44 7.50
N VAL A 125 10.42 -1.57 7.86
CA VAL A 125 9.79 -1.56 9.20
C VAL A 125 9.01 -2.85 9.43
N GLU A 126 8.19 -3.25 8.46
CA GLU A 126 7.39 -4.49 8.53
C GLU A 126 8.26 -5.73 8.69
N SER A 127 9.32 -5.85 7.87
CA SER A 127 10.28 -6.96 7.94
C SER A 127 11.00 -7.02 9.29
N TYR A 128 11.41 -5.86 9.83
CA TYR A 128 12.08 -5.80 11.13
C TYR A 128 11.15 -6.25 12.26
N ILE A 129 9.92 -5.73 12.31
CA ILE A 129 8.95 -6.06 13.37
C ILE A 129 8.50 -7.52 13.26
N GLU A 130 8.37 -8.05 12.04
CA GLU A 130 8.05 -9.45 11.83
C GLU A 130 9.17 -10.39 12.32
N LYS A 131 10.45 -10.07 12.03
CA LYS A 131 11.61 -10.81 12.54
C LYS A 131 11.64 -10.82 14.10
N ILE A 132 11.31 -9.69 14.74
CA ILE A 132 11.22 -9.63 16.20
C ILE A 132 9.98 -10.35 16.72
N GLY A 133 8.86 -10.28 16.03
CA GLY A 133 7.64 -11.00 16.39
C GLY A 133 7.88 -12.49 16.49
N ARG A 134 8.57 -13.08 15.52
CA ARG A 134 9.00 -14.49 15.56
C ARG A 134 9.92 -14.79 16.76
N LYS A 135 10.88 -13.90 17.05
CA LYS A 135 11.81 -14.08 18.16
C LYS A 135 11.14 -13.93 19.53
N CYS A 136 10.16 -13.04 19.65
CA CYS A 136 9.48 -12.71 20.91
C CYS A 136 8.13 -13.43 21.08
N ASP A 137 7.77 -14.33 20.16
CA ASP A 137 6.52 -15.11 20.16
C ASP A 137 5.26 -14.22 20.24
N PHE A 138 5.18 -13.24 19.34
CA PHE A 138 3.94 -12.48 19.11
C PHE A 138 3.58 -12.41 17.61
N GLU A 139 2.29 -12.39 17.34
CA GLU A 139 1.77 -12.35 15.98
C GLU A 139 1.98 -10.97 15.34
N TYR A 140 2.68 -10.93 14.21
CA TYR A 140 2.90 -9.73 13.40
C TYR A 140 1.59 -8.98 13.07
N GLY A 141 0.54 -9.70 12.65
CA GLY A 141 -0.73 -9.09 12.27
C GLY A 141 -1.38 -8.26 13.37
N LYS A 142 -1.28 -8.71 14.63
CA LYS A 142 -1.78 -7.95 15.79
C LYS A 142 -1.02 -6.64 16.02
N SER A 143 0.28 -6.64 15.73
CA SER A 143 1.11 -5.42 15.80
C SER A 143 0.83 -4.51 14.60
N ARG A 144 0.69 -5.08 13.39
CA ARG A 144 0.44 -4.34 12.14
C ARG A 144 -0.89 -3.59 12.14
N MET A 145 -1.92 -4.13 12.78
CA MET A 145 -3.22 -3.47 12.94
C MET A 145 -3.11 -2.05 13.53
N TRP A 146 -2.17 -1.82 14.46
CA TRP A 146 -1.94 -0.50 15.04
C TRP A 146 -1.50 0.53 14.00
N GLY A 147 -0.85 0.08 12.92
CA GLY A 147 -0.53 0.94 11.78
C GLY A 147 -1.78 1.47 11.07
N SER A 148 -2.77 0.61 10.80
CA SER A 148 -4.05 1.06 10.20
C SER A 148 -4.78 2.04 11.11
N LEU A 149 -4.77 1.81 12.42
CA LEU A 149 -5.34 2.75 13.40
C LEU A 149 -4.59 4.09 13.40
N GLY A 150 -3.26 4.07 13.29
CA GLY A 150 -2.43 5.28 13.18
C GLY A 150 -2.77 6.08 11.91
N TRP A 151 -2.91 5.39 10.78
CA TRP A 151 -3.34 6.01 9.52
C TRP A 151 -4.72 6.64 9.65
N ALA A 152 -5.71 5.92 10.17
CA ALA A 152 -7.07 6.40 10.35
C ALA A 152 -7.13 7.62 11.29
N ALA A 153 -6.38 7.57 12.40
CA ALA A 153 -6.33 8.68 13.36
C ALA A 153 -5.77 9.96 12.73
N ALA A 154 -4.67 9.86 11.97
CA ALA A 154 -4.08 11.02 11.31
C ALA A 154 -5.01 11.61 10.23
N THR A 155 -5.56 10.76 9.37
CA THR A 155 -6.46 11.20 8.30
C THR A 155 -7.73 11.88 8.82
N PHE A 156 -8.25 11.45 9.98
CA PHE A 156 -9.44 12.06 10.59
C PHE A 156 -9.27 13.57 10.81
N PHE A 157 -8.11 13.98 11.29
CA PHE A 157 -7.82 15.40 11.52
C PHE A 157 -7.22 16.12 10.31
N ALA A 158 -6.68 15.37 9.34
CA ALA A 158 -5.87 15.92 8.26
C ALA A 158 -6.62 16.98 7.44
N GLY A 159 -7.90 16.74 7.09
CA GLY A 159 -8.68 17.70 6.30
C GLY A 159 -8.99 19.00 7.04
N GLN A 160 -9.28 18.93 8.35
CA GLN A 160 -9.51 20.12 9.17
C GLN A 160 -8.24 20.95 9.32
N LEU A 161 -7.12 20.30 9.64
CA LEU A 161 -5.83 20.94 9.83
C LEU A 161 -5.33 21.54 8.51
N PHE A 162 -5.57 20.87 7.39
CA PHE A 162 -5.25 21.36 6.05
C PHE A 162 -5.97 22.67 5.74
N ASN A 163 -7.24 22.79 6.09
CA ASN A 163 -8.04 24.00 5.86
C ASN A 163 -7.57 25.18 6.71
N ILE A 164 -6.99 24.93 7.89
CA ILE A 164 -6.38 25.98 8.72
C ILE A 164 -5.04 26.42 8.09
N ASN A 165 -4.15 25.48 7.86
CA ASN A 165 -2.87 25.65 7.18
C ASN A 165 -2.32 24.27 6.78
N PRO A 166 -2.06 24.01 5.47
CA PRO A 166 -1.52 22.74 5.01
C PRO A 166 -0.24 22.29 5.73
N ASN A 167 0.59 23.25 6.15
CA ASN A 167 1.85 22.99 6.84
C ASN A 167 1.68 22.32 8.22
N ILE A 168 0.51 22.48 8.84
CA ILE A 168 0.23 21.84 10.15
C ILE A 168 0.32 20.31 10.04
N ASN A 169 -0.17 19.73 8.94
CA ASN A 169 -0.09 18.29 8.73
C ASN A 169 1.37 17.80 8.64
N PHE A 170 2.26 18.57 8.01
CA PHE A 170 3.67 18.24 7.91
C PHE A 170 4.42 18.40 9.23
N TRP A 171 4.08 19.44 10.02
CA TRP A 171 4.63 19.58 11.38
C TRP A 171 4.11 18.50 12.33
N LEU A 172 2.84 18.10 12.19
CA LEU A 172 2.27 16.99 12.95
C LEU A 172 2.98 15.68 12.62
N ALA A 173 3.33 15.46 11.35
CA ALA A 173 4.15 14.33 10.92
C ALA A 173 5.53 14.32 11.62
N SER A 174 6.25 15.45 11.61
CA SER A 174 7.53 15.56 12.31
C SER A 174 7.38 15.35 13.81
N GLY A 175 6.36 15.93 14.44
CA GLY A 175 6.08 15.77 15.86
C GLY A 175 5.78 14.32 16.24
N SER A 176 4.97 13.62 15.44
CA SER A 176 4.69 12.18 15.66
C SER A 176 5.93 11.31 15.43
N ALA A 177 6.81 11.68 14.52
CA ALA A 177 8.07 10.99 14.29
C ALA A 177 9.05 11.10 15.48
N LEU A 178 8.97 12.13 16.30
CA LEU A 178 9.73 12.20 17.58
C LEU A 178 9.31 11.09 18.54
N CYS A 179 8.04 10.65 18.51
CA CYS A 179 7.61 9.48 19.27
C CYS A 179 8.32 8.20 18.79
N LEU A 180 8.59 8.08 17.47
CA LEU A 180 9.38 6.96 16.94
C LEU A 180 10.81 6.94 17.50
N VAL A 181 11.44 8.11 17.61
CA VAL A 181 12.76 8.26 18.25
C VAL A 181 12.73 7.71 19.68
N LEU A 182 11.75 8.14 20.48
CA LEU A 182 11.60 7.68 21.86
C LEU A 182 11.36 6.17 21.93
N ILE A 183 10.51 5.62 21.08
CA ILE A 183 10.24 4.18 21.01
C ILE A 183 11.51 3.40 20.65
N LEU A 184 12.30 3.87 19.68
CA LEU A 184 13.56 3.21 19.29
C LEU A 184 14.60 3.23 20.44
N LEU A 185 14.65 4.30 21.21
CA LEU A 185 15.51 4.38 22.40
C LEU A 185 15.06 3.36 23.47
N MET A 186 13.76 3.23 23.69
CA MET A 186 13.19 2.33 24.70
C MET A 186 13.21 0.85 24.28
N THR A 187 13.21 0.56 22.98
CA THR A 187 13.19 -0.82 22.48
C THR A 187 14.55 -1.47 22.68
N LYS A 188 14.64 -2.48 23.54
CA LYS A 188 15.82 -3.29 23.74
C LYS A 188 15.58 -4.69 23.18
N VAL A 189 16.34 -5.07 22.17
CA VAL A 189 16.29 -6.40 21.56
C VAL A 189 17.57 -7.13 21.89
N ASP A 190 17.46 -8.26 22.59
CA ASP A 190 18.60 -9.13 22.81
C ASP A 190 19.07 -9.70 21.47
N LEU A 191 20.30 -9.37 21.12
CA LEU A 191 20.94 -9.83 19.86
C LEU A 191 21.59 -11.21 20.02
N THR A 192 21.64 -11.75 21.25
CA THR A 192 22.16 -13.10 21.53
C THR A 192 21.24 -14.15 20.90
N GLY A 193 21.81 -15.04 20.10
CA GLY A 193 21.08 -16.14 19.42
C GLY A 193 20.51 -15.78 18.05
N SER A 194 21.01 -14.74 17.38
CA SER A 194 20.55 -14.34 16.02
C SER A 194 21.09 -15.22 14.87
N SER A 195 21.87 -16.25 15.15
CA SER A 195 22.43 -17.17 14.15
C SER A 195 21.50 -18.26 13.66
N ASP A 196 20.33 -18.50 14.31
CA ASP A 196 19.49 -19.65 14.02
C ASP A 196 18.24 -19.37 13.18
N ILE A 197 18.08 -18.15 12.63
CA ILE A 197 16.86 -17.78 11.88
C ILE A 197 16.94 -18.13 10.37
N THR A 198 18.06 -18.68 9.91
CA THR A 198 18.26 -19.04 8.48
C THR A 198 18.32 -20.55 8.29
N THR A 199 17.21 -21.26 8.49
CA THR A 199 17.08 -22.67 8.08
C THR A 199 16.28 -22.88 6.77
N GLN A 200 16.03 -21.82 6.02
CA GLN A 200 15.56 -21.99 4.63
C GLN A 200 16.79 -21.91 3.71
N GLU A 201 16.94 -22.91 2.85
CA GLU A 201 17.98 -22.86 1.82
C GLU A 201 17.89 -21.54 1.06
N PRO A 202 19.04 -20.86 0.82
CA PRO A 202 19.04 -19.57 0.13
C PRO A 202 18.42 -19.74 -1.26
N ILE A 203 17.45 -18.90 -1.59
CA ILE A 203 16.81 -18.87 -2.89
C ILE A 203 17.89 -18.56 -3.92
N LYS A 204 18.13 -19.48 -4.84
CA LYS A 204 19.10 -19.30 -5.92
C LYS A 204 18.47 -18.47 -7.04
N MET A 205 19.21 -17.59 -7.66
CA MET A 205 18.75 -16.81 -8.83
C MET A 205 18.15 -17.71 -9.93
N LYS A 206 18.66 -18.95 -10.06
CA LYS A 206 18.13 -19.96 -10.98
C LYS A 206 16.68 -20.32 -10.70
N ASP A 207 16.28 -20.36 -9.45
CA ASP A 207 14.90 -20.66 -9.03
C ASP A 207 13.96 -19.51 -9.41
N VAL A 208 14.42 -18.26 -9.26
CA VAL A 208 13.67 -17.07 -9.69
C VAL A 208 13.52 -17.04 -11.21
N PHE A 209 14.58 -17.32 -11.96
CA PHE A 209 14.48 -17.45 -13.43
C PHE A 209 13.61 -18.64 -13.88
N GLY A 210 13.53 -19.69 -13.07
CA GLY A 210 12.61 -20.80 -13.27
C GLY A 210 11.14 -20.39 -13.24
N LEU A 211 10.78 -19.42 -12.38
CA LEU A 211 9.41 -18.90 -12.29
C LEU A 211 8.98 -18.19 -13.58
N LEU A 212 9.89 -17.43 -14.21
CA LEU A 212 9.59 -16.71 -15.45
C LEU A 212 9.24 -17.64 -16.63
N LYS A 213 9.56 -18.94 -16.55
CA LYS A 213 9.21 -19.95 -17.55
C LYS A 213 7.82 -20.51 -17.34
N LEU A 214 7.18 -20.28 -16.20
CA LEU A 214 5.88 -20.86 -15.86
C LEU A 214 4.74 -20.01 -16.42
N LYS A 215 3.89 -20.55 -17.28
CA LYS A 215 2.69 -19.86 -17.79
C LYS A 215 1.77 -19.34 -16.67
N LYS A 216 1.60 -20.12 -15.60
CA LYS A 216 0.80 -19.72 -14.43
C LYS A 216 1.33 -18.49 -13.72
N PHE A 217 2.65 -18.23 -13.77
CA PHE A 217 3.25 -17.01 -13.23
C PHE A 217 2.81 -15.80 -14.06
N TRP A 218 2.87 -15.86 -15.37
CA TRP A 218 2.47 -14.76 -16.25
C TRP A 218 0.97 -14.50 -16.20
N PHE A 219 0.13 -15.51 -16.02
CA PHE A 219 -1.30 -15.30 -15.79
C PHE A 219 -1.58 -14.58 -14.47
N PHE A 220 -0.83 -14.89 -13.42
CA PHE A 220 -0.91 -14.14 -12.15
C PHE A 220 -0.42 -12.70 -12.32
N VAL A 221 0.73 -12.48 -12.98
CA VAL A 221 1.27 -11.15 -13.29
C VAL A 221 0.28 -10.34 -14.14
N MET A 222 -0.36 -10.96 -15.13
CA MET A 222 -1.41 -10.33 -15.94
C MET A 222 -2.60 -9.87 -15.07
N TYR A 223 -3.04 -10.67 -14.10
CA TYR A 223 -4.06 -10.26 -13.14
C TYR A 223 -3.59 -9.05 -12.31
N VAL A 224 -2.35 -9.09 -11.82
CA VAL A 224 -1.78 -7.96 -11.05
C VAL A 224 -1.75 -6.69 -11.90
N PHE A 225 -1.21 -6.74 -13.12
CA PHE A 225 -1.13 -5.56 -14.00
C PHE A 225 -2.51 -5.06 -14.44
N GLY A 226 -3.43 -5.96 -14.78
CA GLY A 226 -4.73 -5.59 -15.34
C GLY A 226 -5.80 -5.24 -14.30
N VAL A 227 -5.64 -5.71 -13.06
CA VAL A 227 -6.62 -5.47 -11.99
C VAL A 227 -5.98 -4.68 -10.86
N VAL A 228 -4.95 -5.24 -10.20
CA VAL A 228 -4.45 -4.70 -8.94
C VAL A 228 -3.78 -3.34 -9.10
N CYS A 229 -3.02 -3.14 -10.17
CA CYS A 229 -2.26 -1.90 -10.37
C CYS A 229 -3.14 -0.66 -10.51
N PHE A 230 -4.35 -0.83 -11.05
CA PHE A 230 -5.30 0.28 -11.24
C PHE A 230 -5.90 0.80 -9.93
N TYR A 231 -5.87 0.02 -8.87
CA TYR A 231 -6.22 0.49 -7.54
C TYR A 231 -5.39 1.73 -7.13
N SER A 232 -4.07 1.64 -7.23
CA SER A 232 -3.20 2.75 -6.83
C SER A 232 -3.36 3.98 -7.72
N VAL A 233 -3.54 3.79 -9.02
CA VAL A 233 -3.76 4.88 -9.99
C VAL A 233 -5.06 5.63 -9.71
N TYR A 234 -6.15 4.89 -9.42
CA TYR A 234 -7.43 5.48 -9.02
C TYR A 234 -7.30 6.27 -7.71
N ASP A 235 -6.68 5.67 -6.68
CA ASP A 235 -6.61 6.28 -5.35
C ASP A 235 -5.65 7.48 -5.26
N GLN A 236 -4.65 7.59 -6.14
CA GLN A 236 -3.68 8.69 -6.12
C GLN A 236 -4.33 10.08 -6.22
N GLN A 237 -5.29 10.26 -7.11
CA GLN A 237 -5.95 11.55 -7.36
C GLN A 237 -7.42 11.58 -6.91
N PHE A 238 -7.93 10.50 -6.34
CA PHE A 238 -9.29 10.46 -5.79
C PHE A 238 -9.56 11.53 -4.72
N PRO A 239 -8.62 11.88 -3.82
CA PRO A 239 -8.84 12.95 -2.84
C PRO A 239 -9.15 14.29 -3.51
N THR A 240 -8.40 14.65 -4.55
CA THR A 240 -8.61 15.89 -5.32
C THR A 240 -9.96 15.89 -6.02
N TYR A 241 -10.31 14.77 -6.67
CA TYR A 241 -11.63 14.62 -7.29
C TYR A 241 -12.77 14.75 -6.27
N TYR A 242 -12.66 14.04 -5.14
CA TYR A 242 -13.67 14.09 -4.10
C TYR A 242 -13.89 15.51 -3.55
N ALA A 243 -12.79 16.23 -3.28
CA ALA A 243 -12.86 17.60 -2.80
C ALA A 243 -13.53 18.55 -3.82
N SER A 244 -13.28 18.34 -5.11
CA SER A 244 -13.85 19.16 -6.19
C SER A 244 -15.37 19.00 -6.39
N LEU A 245 -15.99 17.98 -5.81
CA LEU A 245 -17.44 17.77 -5.89
C LEU A 245 -18.24 18.72 -4.98
N PHE A 246 -17.56 19.44 -4.10
CA PHE A 246 -18.19 20.35 -3.16
C PHE A 246 -18.02 21.80 -3.65
N SER A 247 -19.09 22.60 -3.55
CA SER A 247 -19.03 24.03 -3.81
C SER A 247 -18.07 24.74 -2.84
N ASP A 248 -18.00 24.26 -1.61
CA ASP A 248 -16.98 24.64 -0.62
C ASP A 248 -15.89 23.55 -0.56
N ILE A 249 -14.75 23.85 -1.20
CA ILE A 249 -13.59 22.96 -1.24
C ILE A 249 -13.09 22.61 0.17
N SER A 250 -13.15 23.53 1.11
CA SER A 250 -12.74 23.29 2.50
C SER A 250 -13.58 22.22 3.16
N LYS A 251 -14.90 22.22 2.91
CA LYS A 251 -15.80 21.16 3.34
C LYS A 251 -15.47 19.82 2.66
N GLY A 252 -15.12 19.87 1.37
CA GLY A 252 -14.67 18.69 0.63
C GLY A 252 -13.42 18.05 1.22
N ASN A 253 -12.40 18.84 1.55
CA ASN A 253 -11.16 18.39 2.20
C ASN A 253 -11.45 17.72 3.55
N GLN A 254 -12.30 18.34 4.37
CA GLN A 254 -12.69 17.83 5.68
C GLN A 254 -13.45 16.51 5.59
N LEU A 255 -14.44 16.44 4.71
CA LEU A 255 -15.26 15.23 4.52
C LEU A 255 -14.45 14.09 3.92
N TYR A 256 -13.48 14.40 3.02
CA TYR A 256 -12.54 13.38 2.55
C TYR A 256 -11.72 12.79 3.70
N GLY A 257 -11.21 13.61 4.60
CA GLY A 257 -10.48 13.14 5.79
C GLY A 257 -11.30 12.17 6.63
N TYR A 258 -12.56 12.49 6.90
CA TYR A 258 -13.47 11.62 7.64
C TYR A 258 -13.78 10.33 6.89
N LEU A 259 -14.11 10.43 5.59
CA LEU A 259 -14.40 9.29 4.74
C LEU A 259 -13.23 8.31 4.68
N ASN A 260 -12.02 8.82 4.45
CA ASN A 260 -10.82 7.98 4.37
C ASN A 260 -10.48 7.35 5.73
N SER A 261 -10.64 8.09 6.83
CA SER A 261 -10.48 7.54 8.19
C SER A 261 -11.47 6.40 8.45
N PHE A 262 -12.74 6.61 8.14
CA PHE A 262 -13.78 5.60 8.33
C PHE A 262 -13.55 4.36 7.45
N GLN A 263 -13.16 4.58 6.19
CA GLN A 263 -12.81 3.49 5.26
C GLN A 263 -11.67 2.63 5.81
N VAL A 264 -10.57 3.24 6.29
CA VAL A 264 -9.42 2.50 6.83
C VAL A 264 -9.78 1.78 8.14
N PHE A 265 -10.64 2.36 8.94
CA PHE A 265 -11.16 1.68 10.14
C PHE A 265 -11.99 0.43 9.78
N LEU A 266 -12.88 0.52 8.79
CA LEU A 266 -13.63 -0.63 8.27
C LEU A 266 -12.70 -1.68 7.65
N GLU A 267 -11.68 -1.26 6.91
CA GLU A 267 -10.65 -2.13 6.32
C GLU A 267 -9.93 -2.93 7.39
N ALA A 268 -9.52 -2.28 8.48
CA ALA A 268 -8.89 -2.96 9.62
C ALA A 268 -9.81 -4.06 10.20
N GLY A 269 -11.13 -3.79 10.32
CA GLY A 269 -12.13 -4.79 10.72
C GLY A 269 -12.24 -5.93 9.71
N MET A 270 -12.27 -5.61 8.41
CA MET A 270 -12.37 -6.61 7.35
C MET A 270 -11.14 -7.51 7.24
N MET A 271 -9.95 -7.08 7.66
CA MET A 271 -8.76 -7.93 7.73
C MET A 271 -8.98 -9.17 8.63
N PHE A 272 -9.86 -9.09 9.65
CA PHE A 272 -10.23 -10.24 10.46
C PHE A 272 -11.26 -11.15 9.76
N ALA A 273 -12.17 -10.59 8.97
CA ALA A 273 -13.22 -11.34 8.29
C ALA A 273 -12.75 -11.99 6.97
N ALA A 274 -11.83 -11.35 6.27
CA ALA A 274 -11.36 -11.78 4.96
C ALA A 274 -10.77 -13.20 4.93
N PRO A 275 -10.01 -13.70 5.92
CA PRO A 275 -9.54 -15.09 5.94
C PRO A 275 -10.68 -16.11 5.90
N PHE A 276 -11.80 -15.86 6.59
CA PHE A 276 -12.96 -16.74 6.59
C PHE A 276 -13.60 -16.79 5.21
N ILE A 277 -13.74 -15.65 4.54
CA ILE A 277 -14.27 -15.55 3.18
C ILE A 277 -13.38 -16.33 2.23
N VAL A 278 -12.07 -16.02 2.22
CA VAL A 278 -11.10 -16.65 1.32
C VAL A 278 -10.97 -18.16 1.56
N ASN A 279 -11.09 -18.61 2.82
CA ASN A 279 -11.08 -20.03 3.16
C ASN A 279 -12.33 -20.76 2.66
N LYS A 280 -13.48 -20.08 2.65
CA LYS A 280 -14.77 -20.65 2.24
C LYS A 280 -14.89 -20.77 0.72
N ILE A 281 -14.57 -19.71 -0.02
CA ILE A 281 -14.79 -19.65 -1.48
C ILE A 281 -13.57 -20.03 -2.31
N GLY A 282 -12.37 -20.09 -1.71
CA GLY A 282 -11.11 -20.41 -2.38
C GLY A 282 -10.34 -19.17 -2.85
N ALA A 283 -9.04 -19.36 -3.16
CA ALA A 283 -8.14 -18.26 -3.49
C ALA A 283 -8.47 -17.61 -4.84
N LYS A 284 -8.66 -18.41 -5.89
CA LYS A 284 -9.02 -17.90 -7.23
C LYS A 284 -10.32 -17.10 -7.21
N LYS A 285 -11.39 -17.67 -6.64
CA LYS A 285 -12.69 -16.99 -6.59
C LYS A 285 -12.62 -15.70 -5.75
N SER A 286 -11.82 -15.68 -4.70
CA SER A 286 -11.60 -14.49 -3.88
C SER A 286 -10.87 -13.38 -4.65
N LEU A 287 -9.86 -13.71 -5.47
CA LEU A 287 -9.21 -12.76 -6.36
C LEU A 287 -10.21 -12.16 -7.35
N LEU A 288 -11.01 -13.00 -7.99
CA LEU A 288 -12.03 -12.56 -8.95
C LEU A 288 -13.11 -11.70 -8.28
N LEU A 289 -13.54 -12.06 -7.07
CA LEU A 289 -14.48 -11.26 -6.28
C LEU A 289 -13.90 -9.89 -5.94
N ALA A 290 -12.65 -9.83 -5.48
CA ALA A 290 -11.97 -8.56 -5.19
C ALA A 290 -11.84 -7.69 -6.45
N GLY A 291 -11.47 -8.28 -7.59
CA GLY A 291 -11.41 -7.58 -8.87
C GLY A 291 -12.79 -7.08 -9.34
N PHE A 292 -13.84 -7.84 -9.11
CA PHE A 292 -15.21 -7.41 -9.42
C PHE A 292 -15.67 -6.25 -8.53
N ILE A 293 -15.42 -6.31 -7.21
CA ILE A 293 -15.71 -5.22 -6.28
C ILE A 293 -14.95 -3.96 -6.71
N MET A 294 -13.66 -4.09 -7.06
CA MET A 294 -12.84 -2.98 -7.55
C MET A 294 -13.40 -2.36 -8.83
N ALA A 295 -13.75 -3.17 -9.84
CA ALA A 295 -14.36 -2.68 -11.06
C ALA A 295 -15.68 -1.93 -10.77
N THR A 296 -16.53 -2.50 -9.91
CA THR A 296 -17.80 -1.88 -9.47
C THR A 296 -17.55 -0.54 -8.78
N ARG A 297 -16.56 -0.47 -7.88
CA ARG A 297 -16.16 0.76 -7.18
C ARG A 297 -15.74 1.84 -8.15
N ILE A 298 -14.85 1.50 -9.08
CA ILE A 298 -14.28 2.48 -10.02
C ILE A 298 -15.33 2.95 -11.02
N ILE A 299 -16.09 2.02 -11.64
CA ILE A 299 -17.17 2.36 -12.57
C ILE A 299 -18.28 3.14 -11.85
N GLY A 300 -18.65 2.69 -10.65
CA GLY A 300 -19.65 3.36 -9.81
C GLY A 300 -19.23 4.79 -9.44
N SER A 301 -17.93 5.04 -9.22
CA SER A 301 -17.43 6.42 -9.03
C SER A 301 -17.49 7.28 -10.30
N GLY A 302 -17.44 6.67 -11.48
CA GLY A 302 -17.68 7.36 -12.75
C GLY A 302 -19.16 7.69 -13.00
N LEU A 303 -20.08 6.86 -12.48
CA LEU A 303 -21.54 7.03 -12.61
C LEU A 303 -22.12 7.98 -11.56
N ALA A 304 -21.52 8.04 -10.38
CA ALA A 304 -21.99 8.84 -9.28
C ALA A 304 -21.55 10.30 -9.45
N PHE A 305 -22.52 11.23 -9.49
CA PHE A 305 -22.25 12.67 -9.60
C PHE A 305 -22.31 13.38 -8.24
N GLU A 306 -22.83 12.70 -7.22
CA GLU A 306 -23.03 13.28 -5.90
C GLU A 306 -22.00 12.73 -4.89
N PRO A 307 -21.55 13.55 -3.92
CA PRO A 307 -20.57 13.14 -2.90
C PRO A 307 -20.98 11.88 -2.12
N ILE A 308 -22.28 11.70 -1.84
CA ILE A 308 -22.79 10.54 -1.09
C ILE A 308 -22.58 9.24 -1.89
N GLY A 309 -22.97 9.24 -3.17
CA GLY A 309 -22.78 8.07 -4.04
C GLY A 309 -21.31 7.68 -4.17
N ILE A 310 -20.44 8.68 -4.36
CA ILE A 310 -18.99 8.48 -4.46
C ILE A 310 -18.40 8.00 -3.13
N SER A 311 -18.90 8.49 -1.99
CA SER A 311 -18.50 7.99 -0.67
C SER A 311 -18.86 6.52 -0.49
N CYS A 312 -20.06 6.09 -0.90
CA CYS A 312 -20.45 4.67 -0.87
C CYS A 312 -19.52 3.82 -1.75
N MET A 313 -19.15 4.30 -2.94
CA MET A 313 -18.17 3.61 -3.79
C MET A 313 -16.80 3.52 -3.13
N LYS A 314 -16.31 4.59 -2.51
CA LYS A 314 -15.01 4.58 -1.78
C LYS A 314 -15.00 3.56 -0.64
N LEU A 315 -16.09 3.38 0.08
CA LEU A 315 -16.19 2.41 1.19
C LEU A 315 -16.05 0.94 0.72
N LEU A 316 -16.36 0.62 -0.54
CA LEU A 316 -16.13 -0.73 -1.10
C LEU A 316 -14.65 -1.13 -1.04
N HIS A 317 -13.74 -0.17 -0.99
CA HIS A 317 -12.30 -0.42 -0.81
C HIS A 317 -11.99 -1.21 0.46
N ALA A 318 -12.74 -0.95 1.54
CA ALA A 318 -12.57 -1.68 2.79
C ALA A 318 -12.88 -3.19 2.66
N LEU A 319 -13.64 -3.60 1.64
CA LEU A 319 -13.92 -5.00 1.34
C LEU A 319 -12.88 -5.60 0.38
N GLU A 320 -12.59 -4.88 -0.71
CA GLU A 320 -11.77 -5.42 -1.80
C GLU A 320 -10.32 -5.68 -1.37
N LEU A 321 -9.68 -4.72 -0.69
CA LEU A 321 -8.25 -4.80 -0.37
C LEU A 321 -7.92 -5.96 0.59
N PRO A 322 -8.63 -6.14 1.72
CA PRO A 322 -8.37 -7.27 2.61
C PRO A 322 -8.58 -8.63 1.94
N ILE A 323 -9.65 -8.78 1.17
CA ILE A 323 -9.94 -10.03 0.44
C ILE A 323 -8.83 -10.30 -0.59
N MET A 324 -8.43 -9.28 -1.34
CA MET A 324 -7.39 -9.39 -2.37
C MET A 324 -6.04 -9.79 -1.78
N LEU A 325 -5.58 -9.10 -0.73
CA LEU A 325 -4.27 -9.37 -0.12
C LEU A 325 -4.20 -10.82 0.40
N ILE A 326 -5.21 -11.26 1.14
CA ILE A 326 -5.24 -12.63 1.68
C ILE A 326 -5.35 -13.66 0.56
N ALA A 327 -6.15 -13.36 -0.47
CA ALA A 327 -6.29 -14.25 -1.62
C ALA A 327 -5.00 -14.37 -2.43
N ILE A 328 -4.23 -13.28 -2.60
CA ILE A 328 -2.91 -13.31 -3.25
C ILE A 328 -1.97 -14.26 -2.52
N PHE A 329 -1.77 -14.09 -1.21
CA PHE A 329 -0.90 -14.97 -0.42
C PHE A 329 -1.32 -16.43 -0.51
N LYS A 330 -2.63 -16.68 -0.40
CA LYS A 330 -3.16 -18.04 -0.47
C LYS A 330 -3.01 -18.65 -1.87
N TYR A 331 -3.26 -17.87 -2.92
CA TYR A 331 -3.08 -18.32 -4.32
C TYR A 331 -1.63 -18.67 -4.60
N LEU A 332 -0.69 -17.81 -4.17
CA LEU A 332 0.74 -18.07 -4.34
C LEU A 332 1.19 -19.34 -3.59
N ALA A 333 0.75 -19.51 -2.34
CA ALA A 333 1.08 -20.69 -1.55
C ALA A 333 0.49 -21.99 -2.11
N GLN A 334 -0.66 -21.95 -2.81
CA GLN A 334 -1.31 -23.13 -3.39
C GLN A 334 -0.72 -23.56 -4.75
N HIS A 335 -0.25 -22.59 -5.54
CA HIS A 335 0.13 -22.86 -6.94
C HIS A 335 1.63 -22.81 -7.20
N PHE A 336 2.42 -22.34 -6.23
CA PHE A 336 3.87 -22.24 -6.35
C PHE A 336 4.56 -22.89 -5.13
N ASP A 337 5.87 -23.11 -5.24
CA ASP A 337 6.67 -23.60 -4.12
C ASP A 337 6.62 -22.59 -2.95
N ASN A 338 6.28 -23.08 -1.75
CA ASN A 338 6.17 -22.25 -0.55
C ASN A 338 7.45 -21.48 -0.21
N ARG A 339 8.63 -22.03 -0.60
CA ARG A 339 9.92 -21.35 -0.45
C ARG A 339 10.01 -20.07 -1.29
N LEU A 340 9.29 -20.01 -2.40
CA LEU A 340 9.29 -18.89 -3.34
C LEU A 340 8.11 -17.93 -3.13
N SER A 341 7.21 -18.20 -2.20
CA SER A 341 6.00 -17.38 -2.01
C SER A 341 6.29 -15.94 -1.65
N SER A 342 7.30 -15.67 -0.81
CA SER A 342 7.76 -14.30 -0.50
C SER A 342 8.38 -13.61 -1.73
N THR A 343 9.19 -14.34 -2.50
CA THR A 343 9.79 -13.80 -3.75
C THR A 343 8.72 -13.52 -4.78
N LEU A 344 7.73 -14.41 -4.92
CA LEU A 344 6.60 -14.21 -5.82
C LEU A 344 5.72 -13.04 -5.42
N TYR A 345 5.50 -12.83 -4.13
CA TYR A 345 4.81 -11.66 -3.62
C TYR A 345 5.59 -10.38 -3.95
N LEU A 346 6.91 -10.38 -3.70
CA LEU A 346 7.75 -9.23 -3.99
C LEU A 346 7.86 -8.94 -5.49
N VAL A 347 8.16 -9.95 -6.31
CA VAL A 347 8.39 -9.77 -7.76
C VAL A 347 7.08 -9.75 -8.54
N GLY A 348 6.19 -10.70 -8.27
CA GLY A 348 4.94 -10.83 -9.03
C GLY A 348 3.87 -9.80 -8.63
N PHE A 349 3.91 -9.27 -7.42
CA PHE A 349 2.92 -8.30 -6.94
C PHE A 349 3.54 -6.91 -6.68
N GLN A 350 4.42 -6.75 -5.70
CA GLN A 350 4.94 -5.45 -5.29
C GLN A 350 5.74 -4.75 -6.41
N PHE A 351 6.69 -5.44 -7.02
CA PHE A 351 7.51 -4.90 -8.09
C PHE A 351 6.68 -4.61 -9.35
N SER A 352 5.78 -5.52 -9.73
CA SER A 352 4.86 -5.31 -10.85
C SER A 352 3.95 -4.11 -10.61
N SER A 353 3.42 -3.95 -9.38
CA SER A 353 2.57 -2.81 -9.02
C SER A 353 3.33 -1.49 -9.07
N ALA A 354 4.57 -1.46 -8.61
CA ALA A 354 5.39 -0.25 -8.65
C ALA A 354 5.79 0.12 -10.09
N ILE A 355 6.12 -0.87 -10.95
CA ILE A 355 6.35 -0.62 -12.39
C ILE A 355 5.09 -0.03 -13.03
N ALA A 356 3.93 -0.65 -12.81
CA ALA A 356 2.68 -0.14 -13.37
C ALA A 356 2.38 1.27 -12.88
N ALA A 357 2.54 1.57 -11.59
CA ALA A 357 2.36 2.92 -11.05
C ALA A 357 3.31 3.92 -11.72
N ALA A 358 4.57 3.55 -11.95
CA ALA A 358 5.55 4.41 -12.60
C ALA A 358 5.13 4.84 -14.03
N PHE A 359 4.53 3.93 -14.80
CA PHE A 359 4.08 4.23 -16.17
C PHE A 359 2.66 4.77 -16.23
N LEU A 360 1.73 4.22 -15.44
CA LEU A 360 0.32 4.56 -15.53
C LEU A 360 -0.01 5.90 -14.87
N SER A 361 0.68 6.28 -13.77
CA SER A 361 0.35 7.52 -13.05
C SER A 361 0.44 8.77 -13.92
N PRO A 362 1.48 9.01 -14.76
CA PRO A 362 1.53 10.17 -15.64
C PRO A 362 0.46 10.10 -16.74
N VAL A 363 0.21 8.91 -17.29
CA VAL A 363 -0.78 8.71 -18.37
C VAL A 363 -2.18 9.05 -17.87
N PHE A 364 -2.59 8.45 -16.75
CA PHE A 364 -3.92 8.71 -16.17
C PHE A 364 -4.03 10.10 -15.58
N GLY A 365 -2.93 10.67 -15.03
CA GLY A 365 -2.88 12.06 -14.63
C GLY A 365 -3.22 13.02 -15.78
N SER A 366 -2.63 12.80 -16.96
CA SER A 366 -2.93 13.57 -18.17
C SER A 366 -4.37 13.35 -18.68
N LEU A 367 -4.88 12.12 -18.57
CA LEU A 367 -6.27 11.84 -18.95
C LEU A 367 -7.27 12.53 -18.01
N TYR A 368 -6.99 12.61 -16.69
CA TYR A 368 -7.86 13.38 -15.78
C TYR A 368 -7.96 14.84 -16.17
N ASP A 369 -6.86 15.45 -16.64
CA ASP A 369 -6.85 16.85 -17.09
C ASP A 369 -7.59 17.04 -18.41
N THR A 370 -7.58 16.05 -19.33
CA THR A 370 -8.11 16.21 -20.71
C THR A 370 -9.57 15.81 -20.85
N ILE A 371 -9.98 14.70 -20.25
CA ILE A 371 -11.35 14.15 -20.40
C ILE A 371 -12.12 14.08 -19.07
N GLY A 372 -11.50 14.49 -17.95
CA GLY A 372 -12.09 14.53 -16.62
C GLY A 372 -12.17 13.18 -15.91
N PHE A 373 -12.36 13.23 -14.59
CA PHE A 373 -12.31 12.06 -13.71
C PHE A 373 -13.34 10.99 -14.05
N SER A 374 -14.58 11.38 -14.31
CA SER A 374 -15.69 10.45 -14.58
C SER A 374 -15.40 9.54 -15.79
N HIS A 375 -14.98 10.12 -16.93
CA HIS A 375 -14.65 9.35 -18.13
C HIS A 375 -13.43 8.44 -17.90
N VAL A 376 -12.42 8.94 -17.19
CA VAL A 376 -11.24 8.14 -16.87
C VAL A 376 -11.59 6.96 -15.97
N TYR A 377 -12.51 7.14 -15.02
CA TYR A 377 -12.98 6.03 -14.18
C TYR A 377 -13.72 4.95 -14.96
N PHE A 378 -14.47 5.31 -16.01
CA PHE A 378 -15.05 4.32 -16.93
C PHE A 378 -13.96 3.55 -17.68
N ILE A 379 -12.90 4.23 -18.15
CA ILE A 379 -11.78 3.58 -18.83
C ILE A 379 -11.06 2.62 -17.87
N ILE A 380 -10.66 3.08 -16.67
CA ILE A 380 -9.99 2.25 -15.68
C ILE A 380 -10.86 1.07 -15.29
N GLY A 381 -12.11 1.32 -14.92
CA GLY A 381 -13.06 0.27 -14.52
C GLY A 381 -13.32 -0.74 -15.60
N GLY A 382 -13.42 -0.30 -16.88
CA GLY A 382 -13.54 -1.16 -18.05
C GLY A 382 -12.33 -2.06 -18.24
N ILE A 383 -11.12 -1.52 -18.09
CA ILE A 383 -9.87 -2.30 -18.13
C ILE A 383 -9.86 -3.34 -17.01
N VAL A 384 -10.12 -2.93 -15.76
CA VAL A 384 -10.16 -3.83 -14.61
C VAL A 384 -11.18 -4.96 -14.81
N LEU A 385 -12.39 -4.63 -15.26
CA LEU A 385 -13.43 -5.62 -15.53
C LEU A 385 -13.02 -6.61 -16.63
N THR A 386 -12.44 -6.10 -17.73
CA THR A 386 -11.98 -6.92 -18.86
C THR A 386 -10.89 -7.90 -18.41
N PHE A 387 -9.87 -7.43 -17.69
CA PHE A 387 -8.80 -8.30 -17.18
C PHE A 387 -9.30 -9.24 -16.10
N ASN A 388 -10.27 -8.84 -15.29
CA ASN A 388 -10.90 -9.73 -14.32
C ASN A 388 -11.66 -10.87 -15.00
N ILE A 389 -12.41 -10.59 -16.09
CA ILE A 389 -13.10 -11.61 -16.90
C ILE A 389 -12.08 -12.55 -17.57
N ILE A 390 -11.00 -12.02 -18.17
CA ILE A 390 -9.93 -12.84 -18.74
C ILE A 390 -9.33 -13.75 -17.66
N SER A 391 -9.15 -13.23 -16.45
CA SER A 391 -8.60 -13.96 -15.31
C SER A 391 -9.49 -15.10 -14.82
N CYS A 392 -10.81 -15.06 -15.09
CA CYS A 392 -11.69 -16.22 -14.83
C CYS A 392 -11.22 -17.48 -15.58
N PHE A 393 -10.69 -17.30 -16.79
CA PHE A 393 -10.25 -18.40 -17.65
C PHE A 393 -8.76 -18.73 -17.52
N THR A 394 -7.93 -17.75 -17.18
CA THR A 394 -6.46 -17.91 -17.16
C THR A 394 -5.89 -18.29 -15.81
N LEU A 395 -6.46 -17.80 -14.69
CA LEU A 395 -5.99 -18.18 -13.37
C LEU A 395 -6.23 -19.68 -13.11
N THR A 396 -5.25 -20.32 -12.50
CA THR A 396 -5.30 -21.75 -12.14
C THR A 396 -6.40 -21.99 -11.09
N LYS A 397 -7.14 -23.08 -11.24
CA LYS A 397 -8.19 -23.49 -10.28
C LYS A 397 -7.58 -23.90 -8.94
N ASP A 398 -8.32 -23.71 -7.86
CA ASP A 398 -7.87 -24.13 -6.53
C ASP A 398 -7.73 -25.66 -6.46
N VAL A 399 -6.71 -26.15 -5.78
CA VAL A 399 -6.38 -27.59 -5.67
C VAL A 399 -7.56 -28.43 -5.15
N LYS A 400 -8.38 -27.89 -4.26
CA LYS A 400 -9.60 -28.58 -3.78
C LYS A 400 -10.64 -28.78 -4.88
N GLU A 401 -10.78 -27.84 -5.79
CA GLU A 401 -11.72 -27.95 -6.92
C GLU A 401 -11.22 -28.94 -7.97
N GLU A 402 -9.92 -28.99 -8.25
CA GLU A 402 -9.35 -30.01 -9.14
C GLU A 402 -9.56 -31.41 -8.63
N VAL A 403 -9.38 -31.65 -7.33
CA VAL A 403 -9.61 -32.98 -6.72
C VAL A 403 -11.08 -33.37 -6.77
N GLN A 404 -12.02 -32.45 -6.58
CA GLN A 404 -13.45 -32.71 -6.70
C GLN A 404 -13.87 -32.99 -8.15
N MET A 405 -13.40 -32.21 -9.11
CA MET A 405 -13.68 -32.41 -10.53
C MET A 405 -13.13 -33.75 -11.05
N ASN A 406 -11.88 -34.10 -10.65
CA ASN A 406 -11.29 -35.38 -11.03
C ASN A 406 -12.01 -36.59 -10.38
N ARG A 407 -12.63 -36.42 -9.20
CA ARG A 407 -13.49 -37.45 -8.59
C ARG A 407 -14.83 -37.59 -9.34
N GLN A 408 -15.43 -36.51 -9.76
CA GLN A 408 -16.67 -36.52 -10.54
C GLN A 408 -16.46 -37.09 -11.96
N ALA A 409 -15.35 -36.72 -12.63
CA ALA A 409 -14.99 -37.24 -13.94
C ALA A 409 -14.60 -38.72 -13.93
N LYS A 410 -14.21 -39.29 -12.78
CA LYS A 410 -13.97 -40.75 -12.62
C LYS A 410 -15.22 -41.54 -12.21
N ALA A 411 -16.30 -40.83 -11.82
CA ALA A 411 -17.56 -41.43 -11.40
C ALA A 411 -18.65 -41.39 -12.51
N SER A 412 -18.40 -40.64 -13.58
CA SER A 412 -19.15 -40.61 -14.85
C SER A 412 -18.49 -41.50 -15.89
#